data_c9a546136477cd1ec10ceb55c92e4ac2
#
_entry.id   c9a546136477cd1ec10ceb55c92e4ac2
#
_cell.length_a   1.000
_cell.length_b   1.000
_cell.length_c   1.000
_cell.angle_alpha   90.00
_cell.angle_beta   90.00
_cell.angle_gamma   90.00
#
_symmetry.space_group_name_H-M   'P 1'
#
loop_
_entity.id
_entity.type
_entity.pdbx_description
1 polymer ?
#
loop_
_entity_poly.entity_id
_entity_poly.type
_entity_poly.pdbx_seq_one_letter_code
_entity_poly.pdbx_strand_id
1 'polypeptide(L)'
;MFSWFERLVCAFPDTPPEQPPKGFYAFIWAATKGMRGLILLMACLTAVIGAFEAMLFAMLGNIVDWLSKVPPSLLWQQEKSNLLLLASILIASPLLIALQALLKYQALNGNFAMRMRWNFHRHLLSQSMSFYQDEFAGRVSAKMMQTALAVRDTVMIVTDILVFIVIYFLTMTAVVGSFDTSLLLPFLGWLFLYVAALAFFVPRLGKAASAQADARSLMSGRITDAYSNIATVKLFSHNQREALFAKQSMQEFLVTVYKQMRLVTGFEIVNHILSMGLILSTAGATLWLWSKGTVGIGAVAAATAMALRLNGVSHWIMWEMANLFENIGTVQDGIGALAQPISINDSANASELQVSRGEVCFENLSFAYSRNKAVIKQFNLSIQPGEKIGLIGRSGAGKSTIVNLLLRFYSITDGKILIDGQDINSVTQDSLRKNIGMVTQDTSLLHRSVRENLLYGRPDATEHSMKQAAVDAEADEFIQELSDAKGRTGFDAHVGERGVKLSGGQRQRIAIARVMLKNAPILLLDEATSALDSEVESIIQRSLYRLMEGKTVVAIAHRLSTIAAMDRLIVLDNGCIAEQGTHLELLALGGLYTRLWTHQSGGFLIDDDD
;
A
#
# COMPACT_ATOMS: atom_id res chain seq x y z
N MET A 1 24.25 11.32 -19.26
CA MET A 1 24.74 10.01 -18.79
C MET A 1 23.76 9.38 -17.82
N PHE A 2 23.37 10.01 -16.69
CA PHE A 2 22.45 9.46 -15.69
C PHE A 2 21.09 9.07 -16.28
N SER A 3 20.46 9.93 -17.07
CA SER A 3 19.16 9.69 -17.68
C SER A 3 19.08 8.44 -18.59
N TRP A 4 20.19 7.98 -19.12
CA TRP A 4 20.25 6.73 -19.87
C TRP A 4 20.09 5.52 -18.93
N PHE A 5 20.79 5.52 -17.78
CA PHE A 5 20.66 4.46 -16.77
C PHE A 5 19.26 4.45 -16.11
N GLU A 6 18.69 5.64 -15.85
CA GLU A 6 17.33 5.78 -15.29
C GLU A 6 16.26 5.15 -16.19
N ARG A 7 16.47 5.14 -17.52
CA ARG A 7 15.55 4.54 -18.50
C ARG A 7 15.71 3.03 -18.71
N LEU A 8 16.75 2.40 -18.14
CA LEU A 8 16.95 0.95 -18.29
C LEU A 8 15.83 0.13 -17.63
N VAL A 9 15.17 0.68 -16.63
CA VAL A 9 14.03 0.06 -15.94
C VAL A 9 12.81 0.97 -16.07
N CYS A 10 11.74 0.48 -16.68
CA CYS A 10 10.47 1.18 -16.72
C CYS A 10 9.80 1.10 -15.34
N ALA A 11 9.67 2.25 -14.67
CA ALA A 11 9.02 2.35 -13.36
C ALA A 11 7.47 2.21 -13.44
N PHE A 12 6.88 2.55 -14.59
CA PHE A 12 5.43 2.58 -14.83
C PHE A 12 5.03 1.73 -16.04
N PRO A 13 5.11 0.38 -15.97
CA PRO A 13 4.75 -0.47 -17.10
C PRO A 13 3.24 -0.42 -17.38
N ASP A 14 2.86 -0.45 -18.66
CA ASP A 14 1.46 -0.46 -19.10
C ASP A 14 0.80 -1.86 -19.01
N THR A 15 1.62 -2.92 -18.89
CA THR A 15 1.10 -4.29 -18.76
C THR A 15 0.17 -4.42 -17.57
N PRO A 16 -0.96 -5.16 -17.69
CA PRO A 16 -1.86 -5.39 -16.55
C PRO A 16 -1.12 -5.90 -15.32
N PRO A 17 -1.49 -5.48 -14.11
CA PRO A 17 -0.87 -5.99 -12.89
C PRO A 17 -1.21 -7.47 -12.72
N GLU A 18 -0.18 -8.29 -12.57
CA GLU A 18 -0.37 -9.69 -12.18
C GLU A 18 -0.70 -9.75 -10.69
N GLN A 19 -1.54 -10.70 -10.29
CA GLN A 19 -1.82 -10.94 -8.87
C GLN A 19 -0.53 -11.36 -8.17
N PRO A 20 -0.12 -10.68 -7.09
CA PRO A 20 1.06 -11.06 -6.34
C PRO A 20 0.91 -12.46 -5.72
N PRO A 21 1.90 -13.35 -5.84
CA PRO A 21 1.83 -14.69 -5.25
C PRO A 21 1.95 -14.64 -3.71
N LYS A 22 1.30 -15.59 -3.02
CA LYS A 22 1.27 -15.65 -1.54
C LYS A 22 2.57 -16.15 -0.89
N GLY A 23 3.43 -16.83 -1.63
CA GLY A 23 4.70 -17.38 -1.10
C GLY A 23 5.81 -16.33 -1.12
N PHE A 24 6.60 -16.22 -0.04
CA PHE A 24 7.68 -15.23 0.07
C PHE A 24 8.66 -15.26 -1.13
N TYR A 25 9.24 -16.44 -1.43
CA TYR A 25 10.18 -16.57 -2.55
C TYR A 25 9.54 -16.29 -3.92
N ALA A 26 8.31 -16.77 -4.11
CA ALA A 26 7.57 -16.53 -5.34
C ALA A 26 7.23 -15.03 -5.49
N PHE A 27 6.90 -14.35 -4.39
CA PHE A 27 6.63 -12.91 -4.34
C PHE A 27 7.87 -12.10 -4.74
N ILE A 28 9.02 -12.38 -4.11
CA ILE A 28 10.30 -11.73 -4.47
C ILE A 28 10.67 -12.01 -5.93
N TRP A 29 10.51 -13.26 -6.39
CA TRP A 29 10.80 -13.63 -7.77
C TRP A 29 9.91 -12.92 -8.78
N ALA A 30 8.62 -12.78 -8.50
CA ALA A 30 7.69 -12.00 -9.33
C ALA A 30 8.07 -10.52 -9.34
N ALA A 31 8.46 -9.96 -8.18
CA ALA A 31 8.86 -8.57 -8.03
C ALA A 31 10.09 -8.19 -8.88
N THR A 32 11.01 -9.13 -9.12
CA THR A 32 12.22 -8.90 -9.94
C THR A 32 11.97 -9.03 -11.45
N LYS A 33 10.75 -9.36 -11.89
CA LYS A 33 10.41 -9.54 -13.31
C LYS A 33 10.76 -8.29 -14.14
N GLY A 34 11.52 -8.49 -15.21
CA GLY A 34 11.98 -7.41 -16.10
C GLY A 34 13.22 -6.64 -15.62
N MET A 35 13.78 -6.99 -14.43
CA MET A 35 15.01 -6.39 -13.90
C MET A 35 16.11 -7.42 -13.60
N ARG A 36 15.81 -8.71 -13.75
CA ARG A 36 16.72 -9.82 -13.35
C ARG A 36 18.10 -9.75 -13.99
N GLY A 37 18.17 -9.38 -15.27
CA GLY A 37 19.45 -9.23 -15.98
C GLY A 37 20.32 -8.13 -15.40
N LEU A 38 19.73 -6.98 -15.05
CA LEU A 38 20.44 -5.86 -14.42
C LEU A 38 20.88 -6.20 -12.98
N ILE A 39 20.03 -6.90 -12.22
CA ILE A 39 20.35 -7.37 -10.87
C ILE A 39 21.52 -8.35 -10.93
N LEU A 40 21.51 -9.30 -11.88
CA LEU A 40 22.61 -10.24 -12.06
C LEU A 40 23.90 -9.53 -12.48
N LEU A 41 23.83 -8.59 -13.41
CA LEU A 41 24.99 -7.79 -13.81
C LEU A 41 25.57 -7.02 -12.63
N MET A 42 24.73 -6.39 -11.82
CA MET A 42 25.15 -5.71 -10.60
C MET A 42 25.85 -6.68 -9.63
N ALA A 43 25.26 -7.87 -9.39
CA ALA A 43 25.85 -8.88 -8.52
C ALA A 43 27.23 -9.37 -9.04
N CYS A 44 27.38 -9.55 -10.34
CA CYS A 44 28.68 -9.89 -10.96
C CYS A 44 29.73 -8.79 -10.77
N LEU A 45 29.34 -7.52 -10.98
CA LEU A 45 30.24 -6.39 -10.74
C LEU A 45 30.64 -6.30 -9.26
N THR A 46 29.69 -6.48 -8.35
CA THR A 46 29.96 -6.51 -6.92
C THR A 46 30.90 -7.65 -6.54
N ALA A 47 30.72 -8.84 -7.12
CA ALA A 47 31.64 -9.97 -6.90
C ALA A 47 33.07 -9.63 -7.35
N VAL A 48 33.23 -9.01 -8.52
CA VAL A 48 34.54 -8.55 -9.01
C VAL A 48 35.14 -7.50 -8.08
N ILE A 49 34.35 -6.53 -7.61
CA ILE A 49 34.80 -5.51 -6.64
C ILE A 49 35.23 -6.16 -5.33
N GLY A 50 34.47 -7.10 -4.79
CA GLY A 50 34.80 -7.81 -3.56
C GLY A 50 36.10 -8.62 -3.66
N ALA A 51 36.30 -9.33 -4.76
CA ALA A 51 37.56 -10.03 -5.04
C ALA A 51 38.74 -9.05 -5.17
N PHE A 52 38.53 -7.96 -5.91
CA PHE A 52 39.53 -6.91 -6.09
C PHE A 52 39.97 -6.28 -4.78
N GLU A 53 39.03 -5.85 -3.93
CA GLU A 53 39.34 -5.26 -2.62
C GLU A 53 40.15 -6.21 -1.71
N ALA A 54 39.81 -7.51 -1.73
CA ALA A 54 40.57 -8.51 -0.97
C ALA A 54 41.99 -8.70 -1.52
N MET A 55 42.16 -8.67 -2.85
CA MET A 55 43.50 -8.80 -3.49
C MET A 55 44.40 -7.61 -3.23
N LEU A 56 43.88 -6.41 -2.92
CA LEU A 56 44.70 -5.26 -2.54
C LEU A 56 45.62 -5.53 -1.34
N PHE A 57 45.19 -6.40 -0.41
CA PHE A 57 46.01 -6.79 0.73
C PHE A 57 47.17 -7.72 0.33
N ALA A 58 46.97 -8.60 -0.66
CA ALA A 58 48.08 -9.38 -1.25
C ALA A 58 49.11 -8.45 -1.91
N MET A 59 48.61 -7.43 -2.62
CA MET A 59 49.49 -6.42 -3.24
C MET A 59 50.28 -5.63 -2.19
N LEU A 60 49.65 -5.25 -1.06
CA LEU A 60 50.32 -4.63 0.06
C LEU A 60 51.45 -5.51 0.60
N GLY A 61 51.19 -6.82 0.76
CA GLY A 61 52.21 -7.79 1.17
C GLY A 61 53.40 -7.83 0.19
N ASN A 62 53.12 -7.87 -1.12
CA ASN A 62 54.16 -7.87 -2.15
C ASN A 62 55.01 -6.58 -2.11
N ILE A 63 54.39 -5.41 -1.94
CA ILE A 63 55.11 -4.14 -1.79
C ILE A 63 56.06 -4.19 -0.61
N VAL A 64 55.61 -4.67 0.57
CA VAL A 64 56.46 -4.78 1.77
C VAL A 64 57.59 -5.75 1.53
N ASP A 65 57.37 -6.88 0.84
CA ASP A 65 58.43 -7.82 0.49
C ASP A 65 59.45 -7.22 -0.49
N TRP A 66 59.03 -6.46 -1.50
CA TRP A 66 59.96 -5.74 -2.43
C TRP A 66 60.83 -4.73 -1.67
N LEU A 67 60.19 -3.93 -0.76
CA LEU A 67 60.91 -2.95 0.01
C LEU A 67 61.97 -3.57 0.97
N SER A 68 61.73 -4.82 1.40
CA SER A 68 62.66 -5.55 2.31
C SER A 68 63.79 -6.26 1.55
N LYS A 69 63.59 -6.63 0.28
CA LYS A 69 64.53 -7.45 -0.51
C LYS A 69 65.31 -6.67 -1.56
N VAL A 70 64.74 -5.59 -2.10
CA VAL A 70 65.30 -4.83 -3.23
C VAL A 70 65.85 -3.49 -2.77
N PRO A 71 67.11 -3.14 -3.09
CA PRO A 71 67.65 -1.82 -2.79
C PRO A 71 66.83 -0.70 -3.46
N PRO A 72 66.62 0.45 -2.79
CA PRO A 72 65.79 1.53 -3.34
C PRO A 72 66.14 2.00 -4.73
N SER A 73 67.43 1.98 -5.08
CA SER A 73 67.97 2.41 -6.39
C SER A 73 67.60 1.45 -7.54
N LEU A 74 67.34 0.16 -7.23
CA LEU A 74 67.02 -0.89 -8.19
C LEU A 74 65.56 -1.23 -8.25
N LEU A 75 64.74 -0.75 -7.34
CA LEU A 75 63.29 -1.10 -7.23
C LEU A 75 62.56 -0.85 -8.56
N TRP A 76 62.77 0.31 -9.17
CA TRP A 76 62.12 0.66 -10.43
C TRP A 76 62.58 -0.21 -11.61
N GLN A 77 63.82 -0.68 -11.59
CA GLN A 77 64.33 -1.53 -12.68
C GLN A 77 63.85 -2.97 -12.58
N GLN A 78 63.77 -3.49 -11.36
CA GLN A 78 63.41 -4.90 -11.11
C GLN A 78 61.90 -5.12 -11.07
N GLU A 79 61.12 -4.20 -10.45
CA GLU A 79 59.69 -4.36 -10.21
C GLU A 79 58.80 -3.44 -11.07
N LYS A 80 59.35 -2.82 -12.11
CA LYS A 80 58.65 -1.86 -12.99
C LYS A 80 57.31 -2.42 -13.54
N SER A 81 57.32 -3.66 -14.03
CA SER A 81 56.12 -4.31 -14.58
C SER A 81 55.03 -4.49 -13.56
N ASN A 82 55.39 -4.90 -12.32
CA ASN A 82 54.45 -5.13 -11.22
C ASN A 82 53.90 -3.79 -10.66
N LEU A 83 54.75 -2.77 -10.60
CA LEU A 83 54.33 -1.42 -10.19
C LEU A 83 53.37 -0.80 -11.23
N LEU A 84 53.66 -0.94 -12.54
CA LEU A 84 52.78 -0.47 -13.60
C LEU A 84 51.45 -1.25 -13.62
N LEU A 85 51.47 -2.55 -13.40
CA LEU A 85 50.27 -3.38 -13.27
C LEU A 85 49.41 -2.91 -12.08
N LEU A 86 50.02 -2.72 -10.91
CA LEU A 86 49.35 -2.19 -9.74
C LEU A 86 48.72 -0.82 -10.01
N ALA A 87 49.46 0.10 -10.60
CA ALA A 87 48.95 1.42 -10.96
C ALA A 87 47.77 1.34 -11.95
N SER A 88 47.88 0.49 -12.99
CA SER A 88 46.80 0.31 -13.96
C SER A 88 45.53 -0.25 -13.34
N ILE A 89 45.63 -1.21 -12.42
CA ILE A 89 44.52 -1.81 -11.69
C ILE A 89 43.86 -0.74 -10.79
N LEU A 90 44.65 0.04 -10.05
CA LEU A 90 44.13 1.11 -9.17
C LEU A 90 43.43 2.21 -9.98
N ILE A 91 43.96 2.55 -11.20
CA ILE A 91 43.33 3.54 -12.09
C ILE A 91 42.03 2.97 -12.71
N ALA A 92 41.96 1.68 -12.98
CA ALA A 92 40.75 1.05 -13.55
C ALA A 92 39.63 0.84 -12.53
N SER A 93 39.96 0.69 -11.22
CA SER A 93 38.97 0.38 -10.18
C SER A 93 37.86 1.45 -10.03
N PRO A 94 38.10 2.78 -10.12
CA PRO A 94 37.04 3.78 -10.06
C PRO A 94 36.02 3.64 -11.20
N LEU A 95 36.42 3.17 -12.39
CA LEU A 95 35.48 2.94 -13.49
C LEU A 95 34.54 1.78 -13.20
N LEU A 96 35.05 0.73 -12.57
CA LEU A 96 34.24 -0.44 -12.16
C LEU A 96 33.24 -0.07 -11.07
N ILE A 97 33.68 0.68 -10.06
CA ILE A 97 32.82 1.20 -8.99
C ILE A 97 31.79 2.19 -9.56
N ALA A 98 32.19 3.07 -10.48
CA ALA A 98 31.27 4.00 -11.11
C ALA A 98 30.16 3.28 -11.90
N LEU A 99 30.52 2.22 -12.64
CA LEU A 99 29.54 1.42 -13.38
C LEU A 99 28.56 0.71 -12.42
N GLN A 100 29.08 0.07 -11.37
CA GLN A 100 28.26 -0.58 -10.34
C GLN A 100 27.34 0.44 -9.65
N ALA A 101 27.84 1.61 -9.26
CA ALA A 101 27.07 2.67 -8.63
C ALA A 101 25.97 3.22 -9.55
N LEU A 102 26.26 3.41 -10.86
CA LEU A 102 25.26 3.82 -11.85
C LEU A 102 24.13 2.79 -11.99
N LEU A 103 24.46 1.50 -12.07
CA LEU A 103 23.45 0.44 -12.12
C LEU A 103 22.64 0.38 -10.82
N LYS A 104 23.29 0.42 -9.67
CA LYS A 104 22.65 0.32 -8.36
C LYS A 104 21.73 1.51 -8.07
N TYR A 105 22.24 2.73 -8.18
CA TYR A 105 21.54 3.92 -7.72
C TYR A 105 20.64 4.53 -8.80
N GLN A 106 21.08 4.60 -10.06
CA GLN A 106 20.30 5.23 -11.11
C GLN A 106 19.32 4.26 -11.78
N ALA A 107 19.74 3.02 -12.08
CA ALA A 107 18.86 2.10 -12.78
C ALA A 107 17.90 1.34 -11.83
N LEU A 108 18.41 0.81 -10.70
CA LEU A 108 17.64 -0.11 -9.85
C LEU A 108 16.95 0.58 -8.69
N ASN A 109 17.66 1.31 -7.84
CA ASN A 109 17.19 1.69 -6.51
C ASN A 109 15.87 2.50 -6.52
N GLY A 110 15.76 3.51 -7.36
CA GLY A 110 14.56 4.34 -7.51
C GLY A 110 13.45 3.62 -8.25
N ASN A 111 13.79 3.07 -9.41
CA ASN A 111 12.82 2.47 -10.32
C ASN A 111 12.20 1.18 -9.78
N PHE A 112 12.95 0.34 -9.06
CA PHE A 112 12.44 -0.90 -8.50
C PHE A 112 11.30 -0.64 -7.51
N ALA A 113 11.53 0.19 -6.49
CA ALA A 113 10.52 0.51 -5.51
C ALA A 113 9.29 1.20 -6.14
N MET A 114 9.52 2.11 -7.11
CA MET A 114 8.45 2.81 -7.80
C MET A 114 7.61 1.88 -8.67
N ARG A 115 8.26 0.96 -9.41
CA ARG A 115 7.57 -0.08 -10.20
C ARG A 115 6.69 -0.98 -9.32
N MET A 116 7.20 -1.37 -8.16
CA MET A 116 6.42 -2.16 -7.19
C MET A 116 5.20 -1.38 -6.69
N ARG A 117 5.38 -0.12 -6.28
CA ARG A 117 4.28 0.75 -5.84
C ARG A 117 3.22 0.92 -6.92
N TRP A 118 3.64 1.12 -8.17
CA TRP A 118 2.74 1.24 -9.30
C TRP A 118 1.92 -0.03 -9.54
N ASN A 119 2.57 -1.19 -9.55
CA ASN A 119 1.89 -2.47 -9.72
C ASN A 119 0.93 -2.77 -8.56
N PHE A 120 1.34 -2.54 -7.32
CA PHE A 120 0.48 -2.71 -6.15
C PHE A 120 -0.69 -1.74 -6.17
N HIS A 121 -0.47 -0.48 -6.51
CA HIS A 121 -1.54 0.51 -6.60
C HIS A 121 -2.61 0.09 -7.61
N ARG A 122 -2.21 -0.34 -8.81
CA ARG A 122 -3.17 -0.83 -9.81
C ARG A 122 -3.89 -2.10 -9.37
N HIS A 123 -3.19 -3.04 -8.74
CA HIS A 123 -3.79 -4.25 -8.18
C HIS A 123 -4.80 -3.91 -7.06
N LEU A 124 -4.45 -3.00 -6.18
CA LEU A 124 -5.36 -2.54 -5.13
C LEU A 124 -6.59 -1.83 -5.70
N LEU A 125 -6.45 -0.97 -6.72
CA LEU A 125 -7.60 -0.34 -7.37
C LEU A 125 -8.60 -1.33 -7.98
N SER A 126 -8.14 -2.53 -8.36
CA SER A 126 -9.00 -3.60 -8.87
C SER A 126 -9.58 -4.51 -7.77
N GLN A 127 -9.26 -4.28 -6.49
CA GLN A 127 -9.83 -5.04 -5.38
C GLN A 127 -11.33 -4.76 -5.20
N SER A 128 -12.04 -5.75 -4.65
CA SER A 128 -13.46 -5.64 -4.38
C SER A 128 -13.77 -4.67 -3.24
N MET A 129 -15.00 -4.17 -3.19
CA MET A 129 -15.47 -3.27 -2.13
C MET A 129 -15.39 -3.92 -0.74
N SER A 130 -15.62 -5.24 -0.64
CA SER A 130 -15.49 -6.00 0.62
C SER A 130 -14.09 -5.90 1.23
N PHE A 131 -13.04 -5.93 0.40
CA PHE A 131 -11.67 -5.74 0.88
C PHE A 131 -11.48 -4.38 1.59
N TYR A 132 -12.04 -3.31 1.02
CA TYR A 132 -11.92 -1.96 1.58
C TYR A 132 -12.83 -1.69 2.78
N GLN A 133 -13.84 -2.51 3.00
CA GLN A 133 -14.67 -2.45 4.23
C GLN A 133 -13.97 -3.09 5.43
N ASP A 134 -13.18 -4.14 5.18
CA ASP A 134 -12.43 -4.85 6.23
C ASP A 134 -11.07 -4.19 6.52
N GLU A 135 -10.54 -3.38 5.59
CA GLU A 135 -9.21 -2.79 5.68
C GLU A 135 -9.25 -1.25 5.72
N PHE A 136 -8.49 -0.66 6.63
CA PHE A 136 -8.34 0.80 6.67
C PHE A 136 -7.46 1.30 5.52
N ALA A 137 -7.96 2.26 4.74
CA ALA A 137 -7.25 2.82 3.57
C ALA A 137 -5.84 3.34 3.91
N GLY A 138 -5.65 3.99 5.06
CA GLY A 138 -4.34 4.43 5.53
C GLY A 138 -3.38 3.27 5.80
N ARG A 139 -3.87 2.16 6.38
CA ARG A 139 -3.06 0.95 6.62
C ARG A 139 -2.64 0.28 5.32
N VAL A 140 -3.56 0.14 4.36
CA VAL A 140 -3.27 -0.43 3.03
C VAL A 140 -2.22 0.40 2.30
N SER A 141 -2.38 1.73 2.30
CA SER A 141 -1.42 2.65 1.68
C SER A 141 -0.04 2.56 2.33
N ALA A 142 0.04 2.54 3.66
CA ALA A 142 1.30 2.40 4.39
C ALA A 142 1.98 1.05 4.09
N LYS A 143 1.22 -0.07 4.10
CA LYS A 143 1.73 -1.40 3.74
C LYS A 143 2.26 -1.43 2.30
N MET A 144 1.53 -0.87 1.34
CA MET A 144 2.00 -0.77 -0.05
C MET A 144 3.34 -0.06 -0.16
N MET A 145 3.47 1.10 0.50
CA MET A 145 4.69 1.92 0.45
C MET A 145 5.88 1.21 1.11
N GLN A 146 5.69 0.62 2.29
CA GLN A 146 6.72 -0.06 3.06
C GLN A 146 7.15 -1.38 2.43
N THR A 147 6.20 -2.20 1.97
CA THR A 147 6.50 -3.49 1.32
C THR A 147 7.32 -3.30 0.05
N ALA A 148 7.01 -2.29 -0.76
CA ALA A 148 7.78 -1.99 -1.98
C ALA A 148 9.26 -1.66 -1.68
N LEU A 149 9.53 -0.94 -0.59
CA LEU A 149 10.89 -0.65 -0.13
C LEU A 149 11.56 -1.90 0.44
N ALA A 150 10.86 -2.64 1.31
CA ALA A 150 11.40 -3.85 1.94
C ALA A 150 11.75 -4.94 0.91
N VAL A 151 10.95 -5.09 -0.15
CA VAL A 151 11.28 -6.01 -1.27
C VAL A 151 12.55 -5.57 -1.97
N ARG A 152 12.65 -4.29 -2.34
CA ARG A 152 13.87 -3.73 -2.95
C ARG A 152 15.08 -3.99 -2.07
N ASP A 153 15.00 -3.63 -0.79
CA ASP A 153 16.12 -3.72 0.13
C ASP A 153 16.51 -5.18 0.39
N THR A 154 15.54 -6.09 0.51
CA THR A 154 15.80 -7.54 0.59
C THR A 154 16.60 -8.04 -0.64
N VAL A 155 16.17 -7.66 -1.85
CA VAL A 155 16.87 -8.05 -3.08
C VAL A 155 18.27 -7.45 -3.12
N MET A 156 18.43 -6.15 -2.78
CA MET A 156 19.73 -5.47 -2.79
C MET A 156 20.68 -6.05 -1.73
N ILE A 157 20.21 -6.33 -0.52
CA ILE A 157 21.07 -6.95 0.51
C ILE A 157 21.55 -8.33 0.03
N VAL A 158 20.66 -9.13 -0.55
CA VAL A 158 21.03 -10.48 -1.00
C VAL A 158 21.96 -10.45 -2.21
N THR A 159 21.69 -9.62 -3.21
CA THR A 159 22.40 -9.65 -4.51
C THR A 159 23.61 -8.73 -4.58
N ASP A 160 23.71 -7.76 -3.70
CA ASP A 160 24.86 -6.85 -3.62
C ASP A 160 25.68 -7.14 -2.36
N ILE A 161 25.13 -6.92 -1.18
CA ILE A 161 25.87 -6.97 0.09
C ILE A 161 26.34 -8.37 0.44
N LEU A 162 25.45 -9.38 0.38
CA LEU A 162 25.86 -10.77 0.70
C LEU A 162 26.82 -11.34 -0.35
N VAL A 163 26.62 -11.02 -1.62
CA VAL A 163 27.55 -11.41 -2.70
C VAL A 163 28.93 -10.82 -2.42
N PHE A 164 29.00 -9.51 -2.11
CA PHE A 164 30.26 -8.86 -1.74
C PHE A 164 30.93 -9.58 -0.56
N ILE A 165 30.22 -9.80 0.55
CA ILE A 165 30.76 -10.41 1.76
C ILE A 165 31.33 -11.81 1.48
N VAL A 166 30.55 -12.65 0.78
CA VAL A 166 30.97 -14.03 0.48
C VAL A 166 32.21 -14.07 -0.40
N ILE A 167 32.22 -13.31 -1.49
CA ILE A 167 33.35 -13.27 -2.43
C ILE A 167 34.58 -12.66 -1.77
N TYR A 168 34.38 -11.56 -1.04
CA TYR A 168 35.45 -10.90 -0.29
C TYR A 168 36.13 -11.86 0.71
N PHE A 169 35.33 -12.58 1.53
CA PHE A 169 35.86 -13.55 2.48
C PHE A 169 36.54 -14.74 1.82
N LEU A 170 35.95 -15.30 0.78
CA LEU A 170 36.55 -16.41 0.02
C LEU A 170 37.90 -16.00 -0.58
N THR A 171 37.99 -14.81 -1.17
CA THR A 171 39.22 -14.28 -1.76
C THR A 171 40.28 -14.03 -0.67
N MET A 172 39.89 -13.41 0.46
CA MET A 172 40.81 -13.23 1.59
C MET A 172 41.35 -14.55 2.10
N THR A 173 40.48 -15.54 2.28
CA THR A 173 40.88 -16.88 2.73
C THR A 173 41.87 -17.52 1.76
N ALA A 174 41.61 -17.40 0.46
CA ALA A 174 42.54 -17.91 -0.57
C ALA A 174 43.90 -17.18 -0.53
N VAL A 175 43.92 -15.86 -0.37
CA VAL A 175 45.16 -15.07 -0.26
C VAL A 175 45.96 -15.46 0.99
N VAL A 176 45.28 -15.54 2.14
CA VAL A 176 45.95 -15.93 3.41
C VAL A 176 46.52 -17.36 3.31
N GLY A 177 45.76 -18.28 2.73
CA GLY A 177 46.19 -19.66 2.50
C GLY A 177 47.36 -19.81 1.52
N SER A 178 47.54 -18.82 0.61
CA SER A 178 48.69 -18.79 -0.30
C SER A 178 50.01 -18.39 0.38
N PHE A 179 49.95 -17.75 1.55
CA PHE A 179 51.12 -17.44 2.34
C PHE A 179 51.57 -18.69 3.15
N ASP A 180 50.63 -19.28 3.88
CA ASP A 180 50.82 -20.56 4.58
C ASP A 180 49.44 -21.11 4.96
N THR A 181 49.25 -22.43 4.77
CA THR A 181 47.99 -23.12 5.07
C THR A 181 47.60 -23.08 6.56
N SER A 182 48.58 -22.97 7.46
CA SER A 182 48.35 -22.87 8.92
C SER A 182 47.63 -21.55 9.29
N LEU A 183 47.75 -20.50 8.49
CA LEU A 183 47.09 -19.23 8.68
C LEU A 183 45.58 -19.28 8.40
N LEU A 184 45.10 -20.32 7.73
CA LEU A 184 43.66 -20.56 7.55
C LEU A 184 42.95 -20.84 8.88
N LEU A 185 43.64 -21.41 9.86
CA LEU A 185 43.05 -21.82 11.14
C LEU A 185 42.44 -20.62 11.92
N PRO A 186 43.14 -19.48 12.15
CA PRO A 186 42.57 -18.29 12.78
C PRO A 186 41.37 -17.74 12.03
N PHE A 187 41.43 -17.66 10.69
CA PHE A 187 40.36 -17.08 9.88
C PHE A 187 39.12 -17.97 9.86
N LEU A 188 39.26 -19.27 9.63
CA LEU A 188 38.13 -20.20 9.63
C LEU A 188 37.54 -20.41 11.04
N GLY A 189 38.38 -20.42 12.07
CA GLY A 189 37.93 -20.46 13.45
C GLY A 189 37.11 -19.22 13.84
N TRP A 190 37.59 -18.06 13.46
CA TRP A 190 36.83 -16.81 13.63
C TRP A 190 35.52 -16.84 12.85
N LEU A 191 35.54 -17.26 11.58
CA LEU A 191 34.32 -17.35 10.76
C LEU A 191 33.28 -18.25 11.43
N PHE A 192 33.68 -19.42 11.90
CA PHE A 192 32.78 -20.36 12.60
C PHE A 192 32.13 -19.71 13.83
N LEU A 193 32.93 -19.08 14.69
CA LEU A 193 32.45 -18.40 15.89
C LEU A 193 31.57 -17.18 15.55
N TYR A 194 31.92 -16.44 14.50
CA TYR A 194 31.15 -15.29 14.04
C TYR A 194 29.79 -15.73 13.47
N VAL A 195 29.75 -16.75 12.64
CA VAL A 195 28.49 -17.33 12.12
C VAL A 195 27.62 -17.87 13.28
N ALA A 196 28.23 -18.51 14.28
CA ALA A 196 27.50 -18.95 15.47
C ALA A 196 26.92 -17.74 16.27
N ALA A 197 27.68 -16.65 16.40
CA ALA A 197 27.19 -15.42 17.00
C ALA A 197 26.03 -14.81 16.20
N LEU A 198 26.13 -14.74 14.86
CA LEU A 198 25.04 -14.29 14.01
C LEU A 198 23.79 -15.19 14.17
N ALA A 199 23.95 -16.49 14.15
CA ALA A 199 22.85 -17.45 14.34
C ALA A 199 22.17 -17.32 15.71
N PHE A 200 22.90 -16.88 16.72
CA PHE A 200 22.35 -16.61 18.06
C PHE A 200 21.63 -15.24 18.14
N PHE A 201 22.27 -14.16 17.68
CA PHE A 201 21.78 -12.79 17.89
C PHE A 201 20.74 -12.35 16.85
N VAL A 202 20.93 -12.67 15.57
CA VAL A 202 20.08 -12.14 14.49
C VAL A 202 18.61 -12.57 14.62
N PRO A 203 18.25 -13.84 14.89
CA PRO A 203 16.85 -14.21 15.10
C PRO A 203 16.21 -13.53 16.32
N ARG A 204 17.01 -13.29 17.38
CA ARG A 204 16.57 -12.60 18.59
C ARG A 204 16.34 -11.11 18.33
N LEU A 205 17.23 -10.49 17.58
CA LEU A 205 17.07 -9.10 17.11
C LEU A 205 15.83 -8.96 16.24
N GLY A 206 15.58 -9.89 15.31
CA GLY A 206 14.37 -9.90 14.48
C GLY A 206 13.08 -9.96 15.31
N LYS A 207 13.03 -10.85 16.33
CA LYS A 207 11.88 -10.91 17.25
C LYS A 207 11.72 -9.64 18.08
N ALA A 208 12.81 -9.06 18.56
CA ALA A 208 12.78 -7.81 19.31
C ALA A 208 12.33 -6.63 18.44
N ALA A 209 12.78 -6.58 17.18
CA ALA A 209 12.37 -5.57 16.20
C ALA A 209 10.87 -5.67 15.87
N SER A 210 10.33 -6.89 15.69
CA SER A 210 8.89 -7.12 15.49
C SER A 210 8.08 -6.61 16.70
N ALA A 211 8.47 -7.01 17.92
CA ALA A 211 7.78 -6.54 19.13
C ALA A 211 7.86 -5.00 19.29
N GLN A 212 8.97 -4.40 18.88
CA GLN A 212 9.13 -2.94 18.87
C GLN A 212 8.24 -2.27 17.82
N ALA A 213 8.09 -2.87 16.63
CA ALA A 213 7.21 -2.38 15.58
C ALA A 213 5.74 -2.41 16.02
N ASP A 214 5.30 -3.49 16.68
CA ASP A 214 3.95 -3.62 17.24
C ASP A 214 3.68 -2.55 18.31
N ALA A 215 4.60 -2.36 19.26
CA ALA A 215 4.50 -1.33 20.30
C ALA A 215 4.50 0.10 19.71
N ARG A 216 5.30 0.35 18.66
CA ARG A 216 5.31 1.62 17.91
C ARG A 216 3.96 1.87 17.24
N SER A 217 3.40 0.86 16.59
CA SER A 217 2.10 0.95 15.92
C SER A 217 0.99 1.28 16.92
N LEU A 218 0.98 0.60 18.08
CA LEU A 218 0.02 0.86 19.15
C LEU A 218 0.16 2.28 19.72
N MET A 219 1.38 2.72 20.00
CA MET A 219 1.67 4.08 20.45
C MET A 219 1.21 5.13 19.44
N SER A 220 1.55 4.95 18.17
CA SER A 220 1.14 5.86 17.09
C SER A 220 -0.38 5.87 16.93
N GLY A 221 -1.04 4.71 17.03
CA GLY A 221 -2.49 4.59 16.97
C GLY A 221 -3.18 5.40 18.07
N ARG A 222 -2.74 5.26 19.32
CA ARG A 222 -3.30 6.01 20.47
C ARG A 222 -3.11 7.52 20.34
N ILE A 223 -1.93 7.96 19.87
CA ILE A 223 -1.65 9.39 19.65
C ILE A 223 -2.50 9.94 18.50
N THR A 224 -2.62 9.19 17.42
CA THR A 224 -3.45 9.57 16.26
C THR A 224 -4.92 9.67 16.63
N ASP A 225 -5.42 8.73 17.47
CA ASP A 225 -6.81 8.75 17.95
C ASP A 225 -7.11 10.04 18.74
N ALA A 226 -6.23 10.42 19.67
CA ALA A 226 -6.37 11.66 20.42
C ALA A 226 -6.39 12.91 19.51
N TYR A 227 -5.54 12.94 18.47
CA TYR A 227 -5.49 14.08 17.54
C TYR A 227 -6.67 14.08 16.56
N SER A 228 -7.12 12.93 16.12
CA SER A 228 -8.30 12.80 15.25
C SER A 228 -9.58 13.24 15.97
N ASN A 229 -9.64 13.00 17.29
CA ASN A 229 -10.75 13.37 18.15
C ASN A 229 -10.43 14.60 19.03
N ILE A 230 -9.55 15.48 18.58
CA ILE A 230 -9.05 16.61 19.38
C ILE A 230 -10.16 17.53 19.88
N ALA A 231 -11.23 17.68 19.12
CA ALA A 231 -12.41 18.46 19.52
C ALA A 231 -13.03 17.89 20.81
N THR A 232 -13.18 16.56 20.89
CA THR A 232 -13.69 15.86 22.08
C THR A 232 -12.74 16.04 23.26
N VAL A 233 -11.43 15.84 23.06
CA VAL A 233 -10.42 16.03 24.11
C VAL A 233 -10.48 17.47 24.67
N LYS A 234 -10.61 18.47 23.79
CA LYS A 234 -10.72 19.90 24.18
C LYS A 234 -12.05 20.21 24.87
N LEU A 235 -13.15 19.67 24.36
CA LEU A 235 -14.50 19.90 24.90
C LEU A 235 -14.61 19.43 26.35
N PHE A 236 -14.05 18.24 26.64
CA PHE A 236 -14.09 17.66 27.99
C PHE A 236 -12.88 18.06 28.87
N SER A 237 -11.94 18.87 28.37
CA SER A 237 -10.78 19.41 29.09
C SER A 237 -9.87 18.33 29.73
N HIS A 238 -9.78 17.13 29.11
CA HIS A 238 -9.01 15.99 29.64
C HIS A 238 -7.58 15.90 29.13
N ASN A 239 -6.92 17.02 28.81
CA ASN A 239 -5.55 17.04 28.26
C ASN A 239 -4.52 16.26 29.10
N GLN A 240 -4.59 16.34 30.45
CA GLN A 240 -3.67 15.59 31.31
C GLN A 240 -3.90 14.09 31.27
N ARG A 241 -5.17 13.66 31.17
CA ARG A 241 -5.52 12.25 31.07
C ARG A 241 -5.01 11.64 29.78
N GLU A 242 -5.19 12.34 28.66
CA GLU A 242 -4.68 11.92 27.35
C GLU A 242 -3.14 11.90 27.31
N ALA A 243 -2.48 12.89 27.95
CA ALA A 243 -1.02 12.89 28.09
C ALA A 243 -0.50 11.69 28.89
N LEU A 244 -1.19 11.30 29.96
CA LEU A 244 -0.83 10.11 30.74
C LEU A 244 -1.04 8.82 29.95
N PHE A 245 -2.11 8.72 29.17
CA PHE A 245 -2.41 7.57 28.31
C PHE A 245 -1.33 7.42 27.20
N ALA A 246 -0.96 8.53 26.56
CA ALA A 246 0.15 8.55 25.61
C ALA A 246 1.48 8.16 26.26
N LYS A 247 1.78 8.70 27.47
CA LYS A 247 2.98 8.37 28.22
C LYS A 247 3.10 6.89 28.53
N GLN A 248 2.01 6.23 28.93
CA GLN A 248 2.01 4.80 29.17
C GLN A 248 2.41 4.02 27.92
N SER A 249 1.84 4.36 26.75
CA SER A 249 2.20 3.73 25.47
C SER A 249 3.66 3.96 25.08
N MET A 250 4.18 5.17 25.35
CA MET A 250 5.58 5.50 25.12
C MET A 250 6.50 4.69 26.05
N GLN A 251 6.10 4.45 27.30
CA GLN A 251 6.84 3.59 28.22
C GLN A 251 6.85 2.14 27.78
N GLU A 252 5.70 1.59 27.33
CA GLU A 252 5.62 0.25 26.77
C GLU A 252 6.54 0.10 25.54
N PHE A 253 6.54 1.07 24.64
CA PHE A 253 7.46 1.12 23.49
C PHE A 253 8.92 1.17 23.93
N LEU A 254 9.26 2.03 24.91
CA LEU A 254 10.63 2.19 25.41
C LEU A 254 11.20 0.90 26.01
N VAL A 255 10.37 0.08 26.66
CA VAL A 255 10.79 -1.24 27.17
C VAL A 255 11.24 -2.15 26.02
N THR A 256 10.55 -2.12 24.89
CA THR A 256 10.94 -2.92 23.70
C THR A 256 12.24 -2.41 23.08
N VAL A 257 12.43 -1.07 23.04
CA VAL A 257 13.69 -0.44 22.61
C VAL A 257 14.86 -0.91 23.48
N TYR A 258 14.71 -0.89 24.80
CA TYR A 258 15.77 -1.37 25.70
C TYR A 258 16.10 -2.84 25.50
N LYS A 259 15.11 -3.70 25.25
CA LYS A 259 15.35 -5.12 24.95
C LYS A 259 16.19 -5.29 23.67
N GLN A 260 15.86 -4.54 22.62
CA GLN A 260 16.61 -4.55 21.38
C GLN A 260 18.05 -4.03 21.59
N MET A 261 18.21 -2.89 22.28
CA MET A 261 19.52 -2.28 22.52
C MET A 261 20.43 -3.18 23.35
N ARG A 262 19.91 -3.93 24.35
CA ARG A 262 20.68 -4.92 25.08
C ARG A 262 21.25 -6.03 24.19
N LEU A 263 20.46 -6.50 23.21
CA LEU A 263 20.94 -7.49 22.23
C LEU A 263 22.03 -6.91 21.32
N VAL A 264 21.84 -5.65 20.84
CA VAL A 264 22.84 -4.96 20.04
C VAL A 264 24.15 -4.81 20.82
N THR A 265 24.08 -4.30 22.04
CA THR A 265 25.27 -4.14 22.91
C THR A 265 25.95 -5.49 23.18
N GLY A 266 25.16 -6.54 23.47
CA GLY A 266 25.72 -7.89 23.66
C GLY A 266 26.45 -8.40 22.43
N PHE A 267 25.88 -8.20 21.24
CA PHE A 267 26.54 -8.58 19.98
C PHE A 267 27.82 -7.77 19.75
N GLU A 268 27.79 -6.45 19.97
CA GLU A 268 28.98 -5.59 19.78
C GLU A 268 30.14 -6.04 20.66
N ILE A 269 29.88 -6.38 21.93
CA ILE A 269 30.90 -6.89 22.84
C ILE A 269 31.46 -8.22 22.32
N VAL A 270 30.61 -9.18 21.95
CA VAL A 270 31.03 -10.49 21.42
C VAL A 270 31.81 -10.32 20.12
N ASN A 271 31.32 -9.48 19.19
CA ASN A 271 32.00 -9.23 17.93
C ASN A 271 33.38 -8.60 18.13
N HIS A 272 33.51 -7.64 19.06
CA HIS A 272 34.79 -7.03 19.38
C HIS A 272 35.78 -8.05 19.97
N ILE A 273 35.34 -8.91 20.89
CA ILE A 273 36.17 -9.99 21.46
C ILE A 273 36.65 -10.94 20.36
N LEU A 274 35.76 -11.38 19.48
CA LEU A 274 36.10 -12.27 18.35
C LEU A 274 37.09 -11.60 17.40
N SER A 275 36.90 -10.31 17.10
CA SER A 275 37.78 -9.56 16.21
C SER A 275 39.17 -9.35 16.81
N MET A 276 39.25 -9.02 18.09
CA MET A 276 40.57 -8.90 18.79
C MET A 276 41.24 -10.27 18.87
N GLY A 277 40.48 -11.34 19.12
CA GLY A 277 40.99 -12.72 19.07
C GLY A 277 41.55 -13.10 17.69
N LEU A 278 40.88 -12.73 16.61
CA LEU A 278 41.38 -12.92 15.23
C LEU A 278 42.70 -12.18 15.00
N ILE A 279 42.74 -10.89 15.34
CA ILE A 279 43.94 -10.07 15.14
C ILE A 279 45.12 -10.64 15.94
N LEU A 280 44.90 -10.96 17.23
CA LEU A 280 45.93 -11.53 18.08
C LEU A 280 46.44 -12.88 17.58
N SER A 281 45.53 -13.81 17.23
CA SER A 281 45.90 -15.13 16.75
C SER A 281 46.60 -15.08 15.38
N THR A 282 46.12 -14.22 14.47
CA THR A 282 46.74 -14.02 13.14
C THR A 282 48.12 -13.40 13.27
N ALA A 283 48.27 -12.32 14.02
CA ALA A 283 49.54 -11.66 14.24
C ALA A 283 50.55 -12.60 14.96
N GLY A 284 50.10 -13.33 15.98
CA GLY A 284 50.94 -14.32 16.69
C GLY A 284 51.39 -15.47 15.80
N ALA A 285 50.46 -16.05 15.00
CA ALA A 285 50.76 -17.14 14.07
C ALA A 285 51.73 -16.67 12.95
N THR A 286 51.50 -15.49 12.36
CA THR A 286 52.37 -14.96 11.30
C THR A 286 53.77 -14.63 11.83
N LEU A 287 53.90 -14.03 12.99
CA LEU A 287 55.21 -13.77 13.65
C LEU A 287 55.96 -15.07 13.98
N TRP A 288 55.24 -16.10 14.45
CA TRP A 288 55.85 -17.40 14.74
C TRP A 288 56.33 -18.10 13.46
N LEU A 289 55.55 -18.08 12.36
CA LEU A 289 55.94 -18.63 11.09
C LEU A 289 57.11 -17.84 10.46
N TRP A 290 57.10 -16.52 10.59
CA TRP A 290 58.21 -15.66 10.16
C TRP A 290 59.51 -16.00 10.91
N SER A 291 59.44 -16.19 12.22
CA SER A 291 60.60 -16.59 13.02
C SER A 291 61.21 -17.93 12.61
N LYS A 292 60.41 -18.79 12.00
CA LYS A 292 60.84 -20.08 11.39
C LYS A 292 61.31 -19.93 9.94
N GLY A 293 61.22 -18.73 9.36
CA GLY A 293 61.60 -18.48 7.97
C GLY A 293 60.64 -19.01 6.90
N THR A 294 59.44 -19.45 7.29
CA THR A 294 58.44 -20.02 6.35
C THR A 294 57.63 -18.96 5.60
N VAL A 295 57.44 -17.75 6.17
CA VAL A 295 56.73 -16.66 5.57
C VAL A 295 57.56 -15.39 5.55
N GLY A 296 57.35 -14.48 4.55
CA GLY A 296 58.01 -13.21 4.41
C GLY A 296 57.40 -12.11 5.32
N ILE A 297 58.05 -10.98 5.45
CA ILE A 297 57.57 -9.81 6.21
C ILE A 297 56.29 -9.30 5.57
N GLY A 298 56.14 -9.34 4.27
CA GLY A 298 54.95 -8.94 3.56
C GLY A 298 53.72 -9.78 3.92
N ALA A 299 53.90 -11.08 4.13
CA ALA A 299 52.82 -11.95 4.58
C ALA A 299 52.33 -11.58 5.99
N VAL A 300 53.25 -11.19 6.91
CA VAL A 300 52.89 -10.70 8.26
C VAL A 300 52.06 -9.43 8.15
N ALA A 301 52.51 -8.48 7.34
CA ALA A 301 51.81 -7.21 7.13
C ALA A 301 50.42 -7.41 6.50
N ALA A 302 50.34 -8.22 5.42
CA ALA A 302 49.09 -8.46 4.70
C ALA A 302 48.05 -9.22 5.58
N ALA A 303 48.44 -10.32 6.21
CA ALA A 303 47.50 -11.12 7.02
C ALA A 303 46.99 -10.33 8.25
N THR A 304 47.85 -9.55 8.89
CA THR A 304 47.43 -8.69 10.01
C THR A 304 46.51 -7.56 9.54
N ALA A 305 46.80 -6.91 8.41
CA ALA A 305 45.94 -5.89 7.83
C ALA A 305 44.56 -6.46 7.40
N MET A 306 44.52 -7.69 6.87
CA MET A 306 43.28 -8.42 6.57
C MET A 306 42.44 -8.68 7.84
N ALA A 307 43.06 -9.13 8.93
CA ALA A 307 42.40 -9.34 10.20
C ALA A 307 41.80 -8.02 10.78
N LEU A 308 42.54 -6.93 10.68
CA LEU A 308 42.06 -5.58 11.06
C LEU A 308 40.87 -5.14 10.19
N ARG A 309 40.91 -5.37 8.90
CA ARG A 309 39.82 -5.02 7.97
C ARG A 309 38.54 -5.78 8.28
N LEU A 310 38.65 -7.08 8.61
CA LEU A 310 37.50 -7.91 8.99
C LEU A 310 36.78 -7.38 10.23
N ASN A 311 37.46 -6.75 11.17
CA ASN A 311 36.81 -6.09 12.30
C ASN A 311 35.79 -5.02 11.86
N GLY A 312 36.14 -4.18 10.91
CA GLY A 312 35.20 -3.17 10.36
C GLY A 312 34.07 -3.79 9.56
N VAL A 313 34.37 -4.79 8.74
CA VAL A 313 33.36 -5.48 7.91
C VAL A 313 32.37 -6.27 8.76
N SER A 314 32.80 -6.90 9.87
CA SER A 314 31.93 -7.68 10.75
C SER A 314 30.84 -6.84 11.44
N HIS A 315 31.11 -5.59 11.81
CA HIS A 315 30.11 -4.68 12.33
C HIS A 315 29.05 -4.34 11.28
N TRP A 316 29.47 -4.05 10.06
CA TRP A 316 28.56 -3.75 8.95
C TRP A 316 27.67 -4.94 8.60
N ILE A 317 28.21 -6.17 8.55
CA ILE A 317 27.45 -7.41 8.29
C ILE A 317 26.31 -7.58 9.29
N MET A 318 26.53 -7.31 10.58
CA MET A 318 25.47 -7.43 11.59
C MET A 318 24.28 -6.52 11.27
N TRP A 319 24.54 -5.24 10.98
CA TRP A 319 23.49 -4.29 10.66
C TRP A 319 22.70 -4.70 9.41
N GLU A 320 23.39 -5.17 8.39
CA GLU A 320 22.74 -5.62 7.16
C GLU A 320 21.93 -6.91 7.37
N MET A 321 22.40 -7.82 8.22
CA MET A 321 21.63 -9.01 8.59
C MET A 321 20.38 -8.63 9.41
N ALA A 322 20.50 -7.71 10.37
CA ALA A 322 19.35 -7.22 11.12
C ALA A 322 18.32 -6.55 10.19
N ASN A 323 18.77 -5.68 9.27
CA ASN A 323 17.94 -5.04 8.27
C ASN A 323 17.27 -6.07 7.32
N LEU A 324 18.00 -7.11 6.93
CA LEU A 324 17.44 -8.17 6.08
C LEU A 324 16.27 -8.88 6.77
N PHE A 325 16.41 -9.22 8.05
CA PHE A 325 15.33 -9.89 8.80
C PHE A 325 14.13 -8.95 9.04
N GLU A 326 14.36 -7.68 9.32
CA GLU A 326 13.30 -6.67 9.42
C GLU A 326 12.54 -6.52 8.08
N ASN A 327 13.28 -6.43 6.98
CA ASN A 327 12.69 -6.37 5.64
C ASN A 327 11.91 -7.63 5.28
N ILE A 328 12.42 -8.82 5.61
CA ILE A 328 11.70 -10.09 5.42
C ILE A 328 10.37 -10.07 6.19
N GLY A 329 10.37 -9.62 7.44
CA GLY A 329 9.16 -9.45 8.24
C GLY A 329 8.16 -8.50 7.60
N THR A 330 8.63 -7.33 7.15
CA THR A 330 7.80 -6.33 6.46
C THR A 330 7.22 -6.86 5.15
N VAL A 331 7.99 -7.64 4.38
CA VAL A 331 7.51 -8.29 3.15
C VAL A 331 6.44 -9.32 3.48
N GLN A 332 6.62 -10.15 4.52
CA GLN A 332 5.64 -11.16 4.94
C GLN A 332 4.32 -10.52 5.38
N ASP A 333 4.37 -9.44 6.18
CA ASP A 333 3.18 -8.67 6.55
C ASP A 333 2.49 -8.05 5.32
N GLY A 334 3.27 -7.52 4.39
CA GLY A 334 2.79 -6.97 3.13
C GLY A 334 2.11 -8.00 2.24
N ILE A 335 2.65 -9.21 2.12
CA ILE A 335 2.04 -10.31 1.37
C ILE A 335 0.64 -10.62 1.89
N GLY A 336 0.44 -10.63 3.20
CA GLY A 336 -0.86 -10.86 3.83
C GLY A 336 -1.96 -9.92 3.35
N ALA A 337 -1.62 -8.66 3.08
CA ALA A 337 -2.56 -7.64 2.60
C ALA A 337 -2.60 -7.52 1.07
N LEU A 338 -1.41 -7.53 0.42
CA LEU A 338 -1.28 -7.21 -1.01
C LEU A 338 -1.48 -8.42 -1.94
N ALA A 339 -1.35 -9.65 -1.45
CA ALA A 339 -1.53 -10.88 -2.23
C ALA A 339 -2.92 -11.49 -2.06
N GLN A 340 -3.89 -10.73 -1.54
CA GLN A 340 -5.27 -11.19 -1.45
C GLN A 340 -5.87 -11.31 -2.87
N PRO A 341 -6.61 -12.40 -3.15
CA PRO A 341 -7.26 -12.56 -4.44
C PRO A 341 -8.37 -11.52 -4.60
N ILE A 342 -8.58 -11.06 -5.81
CA ILE A 342 -9.74 -10.24 -6.16
C ILE A 342 -10.96 -11.16 -6.07
N SER A 343 -11.91 -10.84 -5.19
CA SER A 343 -13.07 -11.71 -4.93
C SER A 343 -14.12 -11.66 -6.06
N ILE A 344 -14.18 -10.55 -6.81
CA ILE A 344 -15.15 -10.34 -7.89
C ILE A 344 -14.38 -9.99 -9.16
N ASN A 345 -14.25 -10.97 -10.03
CA ASN A 345 -13.62 -10.82 -11.34
C ASN A 345 -14.66 -10.82 -12.45
N ASP A 346 -14.36 -10.12 -13.53
CA ASP A 346 -15.13 -10.26 -14.76
C ASP A 346 -14.81 -11.62 -15.40
N SER A 347 -15.83 -12.24 -15.99
CA SER A 347 -15.64 -13.48 -16.73
C SER A 347 -14.76 -13.21 -17.97
N ALA A 348 -14.01 -14.22 -18.43
CA ALA A 348 -13.16 -14.07 -19.61
C ALA A 348 -13.92 -13.64 -20.88
N ASN A 349 -15.23 -13.93 -20.93
CA ASN A 349 -16.13 -13.61 -22.04
C ASN A 349 -17.13 -12.50 -21.66
N ALA A 350 -16.85 -11.69 -20.64
CA ALA A 350 -17.74 -10.60 -20.24
C ALA A 350 -17.87 -9.57 -21.37
N SER A 351 -19.12 -9.27 -21.75
CA SER A 351 -19.44 -8.25 -22.74
C SER A 351 -19.64 -6.88 -22.07
N GLU A 352 -19.71 -5.83 -22.86
CA GLU A 352 -20.17 -4.52 -22.35
C GLU A 352 -21.69 -4.54 -22.20
N LEU A 353 -22.20 -4.05 -21.07
CA LEU A 353 -23.64 -3.89 -20.83
C LEU A 353 -24.20 -2.82 -21.78
N GLN A 354 -25.24 -3.20 -22.55
CA GLN A 354 -25.96 -2.28 -23.40
C GLN A 354 -27.33 -1.99 -22.79
N VAL A 355 -27.51 -0.77 -22.26
CA VAL A 355 -28.79 -0.35 -21.68
C VAL A 355 -29.57 0.46 -22.71
N SER A 356 -30.71 -0.06 -23.12
CA SER A 356 -31.63 0.57 -24.11
C SER A 356 -32.87 1.16 -23.46
N ARG A 357 -33.46 0.47 -22.49
CA ARG A 357 -34.70 0.86 -21.80
C ARG A 357 -34.50 1.11 -20.30
N GLY A 358 -33.56 0.40 -19.69
CA GLY A 358 -33.27 0.49 -18.28
C GLY A 358 -34.21 -0.32 -17.38
N GLU A 359 -34.77 -1.42 -17.89
CA GLU A 359 -35.50 -2.39 -17.08
C GLU A 359 -34.55 -3.11 -16.12
N VAL A 360 -34.96 -3.28 -14.85
CA VAL A 360 -34.16 -4.02 -13.83
C VAL A 360 -35.01 -5.14 -13.25
N CYS A 361 -34.51 -6.39 -13.32
CA CYS A 361 -35.20 -7.55 -12.80
C CYS A 361 -34.34 -8.33 -11.81
N PHE A 362 -34.91 -8.67 -10.66
CA PHE A 362 -34.31 -9.56 -9.66
C PHE A 362 -35.09 -10.86 -9.66
N GLU A 363 -34.40 -11.97 -9.92
CA GLU A 363 -35.00 -13.31 -10.01
C GLU A 363 -34.45 -14.22 -8.91
N ASN A 364 -35.30 -14.60 -7.95
CA ASN A 364 -34.98 -15.51 -6.84
C ASN A 364 -33.68 -15.15 -6.11
N LEU A 365 -33.40 -13.85 -5.99
CA LEU A 365 -32.14 -13.36 -5.45
C LEU A 365 -32.02 -13.74 -3.97
N SER A 366 -30.90 -14.40 -3.62
CA SER A 366 -30.52 -14.70 -2.24
C SER A 366 -29.08 -14.28 -1.97
N PHE A 367 -28.85 -13.72 -0.78
CA PHE A 367 -27.52 -13.23 -0.40
C PHE A 367 -27.26 -13.30 1.11
N ALA A 368 -26.01 -13.61 1.46
CA ALA A 368 -25.48 -13.57 2.83
C ALA A 368 -24.06 -13.01 2.85
N TYR A 369 -23.74 -12.08 3.77
CA TYR A 369 -22.37 -11.59 3.99
C TYR A 369 -21.46 -12.65 4.61
N SER A 370 -22.02 -13.56 5.39
CA SER A 370 -21.33 -14.70 6.00
C SER A 370 -22.20 -15.94 5.88
N ARG A 371 -21.59 -17.13 5.94
CA ARG A 371 -22.27 -18.42 5.74
C ARG A 371 -23.47 -18.67 6.66
N ASN A 372 -23.60 -17.93 7.76
CA ASN A 372 -24.57 -18.24 8.82
C ASN A 372 -25.82 -17.33 8.89
N LYS A 373 -25.90 -16.25 8.09
CA LYS A 373 -27.04 -15.33 8.17
C LYS A 373 -27.40 -14.77 6.80
N ALA A 374 -28.45 -15.32 6.19
CA ALA A 374 -29.03 -14.78 4.97
C ALA A 374 -29.66 -13.41 5.24
N VAL A 375 -29.24 -12.40 4.44
CA VAL A 375 -29.75 -11.02 4.51
C VAL A 375 -30.84 -10.79 3.50
N ILE A 376 -30.74 -11.38 2.31
CA ILE A 376 -31.77 -11.37 1.26
C ILE A 376 -32.18 -12.82 1.00
N LYS A 377 -33.49 -13.07 0.87
CA LYS A 377 -34.06 -14.42 0.73
C LYS A 377 -35.08 -14.43 -0.42
N GLN A 378 -34.81 -15.18 -1.49
CA GLN A 378 -35.72 -15.39 -2.60
C GLN A 378 -36.43 -14.10 -3.07
N PHE A 379 -35.65 -13.01 -3.17
CA PHE A 379 -36.16 -11.69 -3.52
C PHE A 379 -36.46 -11.65 -5.04
N ASN A 380 -37.71 -11.34 -5.37
CA ASN A 380 -38.20 -11.22 -6.74
C ASN A 380 -38.79 -9.83 -6.92
N LEU A 381 -38.28 -9.06 -7.90
CA LEU A 381 -38.75 -7.72 -8.20
C LEU A 381 -38.48 -7.39 -9.68
N SER A 382 -39.47 -6.89 -10.37
CA SER A 382 -39.34 -6.31 -11.71
C SER A 382 -39.62 -4.80 -11.62
N ILE A 383 -38.71 -3.99 -12.17
CA ILE A 383 -38.78 -2.54 -12.24
C ILE A 383 -38.86 -2.16 -13.70
N GLN A 384 -39.95 -1.52 -14.10
CA GLN A 384 -40.20 -1.16 -15.49
C GLN A 384 -39.28 0.00 -15.94
N PRO A 385 -39.01 0.13 -17.25
CA PRO A 385 -38.28 1.27 -17.78
C PRO A 385 -38.89 2.60 -17.37
N GLY A 386 -38.04 3.48 -16.75
CA GLY A 386 -38.49 4.80 -16.28
C GLY A 386 -39.30 4.78 -14.98
N GLU A 387 -39.56 3.62 -14.38
CA GLU A 387 -40.27 3.50 -13.11
C GLU A 387 -39.39 3.96 -11.94
N LYS A 388 -39.99 4.67 -11.00
CA LYS A 388 -39.34 5.14 -9.77
C LYS A 388 -39.85 4.33 -8.58
N ILE A 389 -39.00 3.47 -8.00
CA ILE A 389 -39.37 2.67 -6.83
C ILE A 389 -38.68 3.17 -5.56
N GLY A 390 -39.42 3.11 -4.45
CA GLY A 390 -38.90 3.39 -3.11
C GLY A 390 -38.74 2.10 -2.30
N LEU A 391 -37.52 1.81 -1.82
CA LEU A 391 -37.24 0.73 -0.86
C LEU A 391 -37.44 1.24 0.56
N ILE A 392 -38.40 0.69 1.28
CA ILE A 392 -38.76 1.05 2.66
C ILE A 392 -38.57 -0.16 3.57
N GLY A 393 -38.29 0.06 4.82
CA GLY A 393 -38.16 -1.01 5.82
C GLY A 393 -37.27 -0.60 6.99
N ARG A 394 -37.30 -1.40 8.05
CA ARG A 394 -36.48 -1.17 9.24
C ARG A 394 -34.98 -1.19 8.92
N SER A 395 -34.16 -0.64 9.84
CA SER A 395 -32.72 -0.79 9.75
C SER A 395 -32.36 -2.28 9.75
N GLY A 396 -31.44 -2.69 8.85
CA GLY A 396 -31.07 -4.10 8.69
C GLY A 396 -32.01 -4.95 7.81
N ALA A 397 -33.09 -4.39 7.24
CA ALA A 397 -34.01 -5.14 6.35
C ALA A 397 -33.40 -5.55 5.00
N GLY A 398 -32.21 -5.05 4.62
CA GLY A 398 -31.52 -5.42 3.38
C GLY A 398 -31.54 -4.36 2.28
N LYS A 399 -32.07 -3.15 2.51
CA LYS A 399 -32.20 -2.08 1.50
C LYS A 399 -30.86 -1.74 0.81
N SER A 400 -29.85 -1.34 1.58
CA SER A 400 -28.52 -1.01 1.05
C SER A 400 -27.80 -2.24 0.47
N THR A 401 -28.14 -3.44 0.92
CA THR A 401 -27.63 -4.69 0.36
C THR A 401 -28.11 -4.90 -1.07
N ILE A 402 -29.41 -4.65 -1.37
CA ILE A 402 -29.93 -4.73 -2.74
C ILE A 402 -29.21 -3.76 -3.68
N VAL A 403 -29.02 -2.52 -3.23
CA VAL A 403 -28.27 -1.49 -4.00
C VAL A 403 -26.82 -1.94 -4.26
N ASN A 404 -26.13 -2.47 -3.25
CA ASN A 404 -24.77 -2.96 -3.39
C ASN A 404 -24.65 -4.19 -4.30
N LEU A 405 -25.66 -5.07 -4.31
CA LEU A 405 -25.71 -6.22 -5.21
C LEU A 405 -25.95 -5.80 -6.66
N LEU A 406 -26.81 -4.80 -6.89
CA LEU A 406 -27.04 -4.23 -8.23
C LEU A 406 -25.77 -3.58 -8.79
N LEU A 407 -24.94 -2.95 -7.96
CA LEU A 407 -23.63 -2.41 -8.33
C LEU A 407 -22.53 -3.48 -8.44
N ARG A 408 -22.88 -4.76 -8.18
CA ARG A 408 -21.92 -5.87 -8.15
C ARG A 408 -20.72 -5.60 -7.24
N PHE A 409 -20.98 -5.01 -6.05
CA PHE A 409 -19.97 -4.88 -4.99
C PHE A 409 -19.79 -6.16 -4.19
N TYR A 410 -20.77 -7.07 -4.27
CA TYR A 410 -20.77 -8.41 -3.70
C TYR A 410 -21.28 -9.41 -4.74
N SER A 411 -20.78 -10.64 -4.66
CA SER A 411 -21.31 -11.75 -5.47
C SER A 411 -22.60 -12.27 -4.86
N ILE A 412 -23.62 -12.48 -5.69
CA ILE A 412 -24.88 -13.10 -5.28
C ILE A 412 -24.64 -14.56 -4.86
N THR A 413 -25.44 -15.06 -3.90
CA THR A 413 -25.35 -16.45 -3.46
C THR A 413 -26.18 -17.35 -4.37
N ASP A 414 -27.39 -16.93 -4.73
CA ASP A 414 -28.31 -17.63 -5.62
C ASP A 414 -29.22 -16.63 -6.31
N GLY A 415 -29.80 -17.03 -7.47
CA GLY A 415 -30.65 -16.18 -8.30
C GLY A 415 -29.85 -15.36 -9.34
N LYS A 416 -30.51 -14.33 -9.89
CA LYS A 416 -29.94 -13.45 -10.94
C LYS A 416 -30.43 -12.01 -10.77
N ILE A 417 -29.62 -11.07 -11.27
CA ILE A 417 -30.01 -9.68 -11.49
C ILE A 417 -29.81 -9.38 -12.98
N LEU A 418 -30.87 -8.93 -13.62
CA LEU A 418 -30.88 -8.64 -15.05
C LEU A 418 -31.13 -7.15 -15.29
N ILE A 419 -30.41 -6.58 -16.26
CA ILE A 419 -30.67 -5.23 -16.79
C ILE A 419 -30.94 -5.37 -18.28
N ASP A 420 -32.14 -4.95 -18.72
CA ASP A 420 -32.62 -5.16 -20.09
C ASP A 420 -32.42 -6.62 -20.57
N GLY A 421 -32.69 -7.60 -19.67
CA GLY A 421 -32.53 -9.04 -19.94
C GLY A 421 -31.10 -9.56 -19.90
N GLN A 422 -30.07 -8.71 -19.65
CA GLN A 422 -28.66 -9.10 -19.56
C GLN A 422 -28.26 -9.34 -18.10
N ASP A 423 -27.70 -10.51 -17.79
CA ASP A 423 -27.22 -10.83 -16.44
C ASP A 423 -26.00 -9.99 -16.10
N ILE A 424 -26.05 -9.29 -14.97
CA ILE A 424 -24.95 -8.44 -14.50
C ILE A 424 -23.64 -9.22 -14.24
N ASN A 425 -23.70 -10.54 -14.07
CA ASN A 425 -22.51 -11.39 -13.92
C ASN A 425 -21.83 -11.70 -15.26
N SER A 426 -22.53 -11.57 -16.38
CA SER A 426 -22.02 -11.82 -17.72
C SER A 426 -21.42 -10.58 -18.41
N VAL A 427 -21.54 -9.40 -17.79
CA VAL A 427 -21.02 -8.14 -18.31
C VAL A 427 -19.83 -7.64 -17.49
N THR A 428 -19.07 -6.68 -18.04
CA THR A 428 -17.95 -6.07 -17.32
C THR A 428 -18.46 -5.13 -16.23
N GLN A 429 -17.79 -5.13 -15.06
CA GLN A 429 -18.14 -4.26 -13.94
C GLN A 429 -18.09 -2.77 -14.31
N ASP A 430 -17.14 -2.38 -15.15
CA ASP A 430 -16.99 -0.99 -15.60
C ASP A 430 -18.18 -0.56 -16.46
N SER A 431 -18.63 -1.38 -17.41
CA SER A 431 -19.80 -1.07 -18.23
C SER A 431 -21.09 -1.05 -17.39
N LEU A 432 -21.24 -1.97 -16.43
CA LEU A 432 -22.35 -1.98 -15.50
C LEU A 432 -22.42 -0.66 -14.70
N ARG A 433 -21.32 -0.31 -14.03
CA ARG A 433 -21.25 0.90 -13.20
C ARG A 433 -21.30 2.19 -14.02
N LYS A 434 -20.87 2.19 -15.27
CA LYS A 434 -21.03 3.32 -16.20
C LYS A 434 -22.50 3.65 -16.44
N ASN A 435 -23.37 2.65 -16.54
CA ASN A 435 -24.79 2.79 -16.78
C ASN A 435 -25.66 3.01 -15.53
N ILE A 436 -25.05 3.06 -14.33
CA ILE A 436 -25.74 3.30 -13.06
C ILE A 436 -25.18 4.57 -12.42
N GLY A 437 -26.03 5.57 -12.16
CA GLY A 437 -25.71 6.74 -11.33
C GLY A 437 -26.06 6.44 -9.88
N MET A 438 -25.25 6.90 -8.93
CA MET A 438 -25.57 6.73 -7.51
C MET A 438 -25.30 8.02 -6.73
N VAL A 439 -26.29 8.46 -5.96
CA VAL A 439 -26.15 9.49 -4.94
C VAL A 439 -26.15 8.78 -3.58
N THR A 440 -25.03 8.87 -2.86
CA THR A 440 -24.83 8.21 -1.56
C THR A 440 -25.23 9.12 -0.40
N GLN A 441 -25.59 8.53 0.73
CA GLN A 441 -25.86 9.24 1.98
C GLN A 441 -24.65 10.06 2.44
N ASP A 442 -23.46 9.47 2.44
CA ASP A 442 -22.19 10.14 2.75
C ASP A 442 -21.55 10.63 1.45
N THR A 443 -21.70 11.95 1.20
CA THR A 443 -21.18 12.61 0.00
C THR A 443 -19.71 12.95 0.16
N SER A 444 -18.83 12.00 -0.07
CA SER A 444 -17.39 12.24 -0.07
C SER A 444 -16.93 12.87 -1.39
N LEU A 445 -16.11 13.93 -1.27
CA LEU A 445 -15.41 14.55 -2.39
C LEU A 445 -13.92 14.18 -2.34
N LEU A 446 -13.34 13.98 -3.52
CA LEU A 446 -11.91 13.79 -3.67
C LEU A 446 -11.17 15.10 -3.34
N HIS A 447 -9.99 15.01 -2.71
CA HIS A 447 -9.16 16.18 -2.42
C HIS A 447 -8.50 16.71 -3.71
N ARG A 448 -9.35 17.36 -4.53
CA ARG A 448 -9.03 17.90 -5.86
C ARG A 448 -9.84 19.16 -6.08
N SER A 449 -9.71 19.80 -7.26
CA SER A 449 -10.57 20.92 -7.64
C SER A 449 -12.04 20.51 -7.74
N VAL A 450 -12.95 21.47 -7.65
CA VAL A 450 -14.38 21.26 -7.92
C VAL A 450 -14.57 20.70 -9.34
N ARG A 451 -13.86 21.27 -10.32
CA ARG A 451 -13.82 20.81 -11.71
C ARG A 451 -13.53 19.31 -11.82
N GLU A 452 -12.42 18.85 -11.22
CA GLU A 452 -12.04 17.43 -11.25
C GLU A 452 -13.05 16.55 -10.53
N ASN A 453 -13.69 17.05 -9.47
CA ASN A 453 -14.75 16.33 -8.78
C ASN A 453 -16.00 16.16 -9.65
N LEU A 454 -16.40 17.16 -10.43
CA LEU A 454 -17.52 17.06 -11.36
C LEU A 454 -17.20 16.16 -12.55
N LEU A 455 -16.05 16.38 -13.19
CA LEU A 455 -15.59 15.59 -14.34
C LEU A 455 -15.33 14.13 -13.99
N TYR A 456 -15.22 13.78 -12.71
CA TYR A 456 -15.11 12.38 -12.30
C TYR A 456 -16.33 11.53 -12.72
N GLY A 457 -17.51 12.15 -12.86
CA GLY A 457 -18.71 11.52 -13.40
C GLY A 457 -18.61 11.16 -14.88
N ARG A 458 -17.99 12.05 -15.69
CA ARG A 458 -17.73 11.89 -17.12
C ARG A 458 -16.50 12.70 -17.52
N PRO A 459 -15.31 12.04 -17.58
CA PRO A 459 -14.03 12.74 -17.81
C PRO A 459 -13.92 13.46 -19.15
N ASP A 460 -14.63 13.00 -20.16
CA ASP A 460 -14.67 13.54 -21.53
C ASP A 460 -15.76 14.62 -21.74
N ALA A 461 -16.45 15.01 -20.68
CA ALA A 461 -17.49 16.04 -20.77
C ALA A 461 -16.90 17.41 -21.12
N THR A 462 -17.64 18.17 -21.93
CA THR A 462 -17.29 19.56 -22.28
C THR A 462 -17.44 20.48 -21.05
N GLU A 463 -16.71 21.59 -21.05
CA GLU A 463 -16.85 22.59 -19.98
C GLU A 463 -18.28 23.14 -19.88
N HIS A 464 -18.97 23.31 -21.02
CA HIS A 464 -20.37 23.70 -21.05
C HIS A 464 -21.27 22.67 -20.34
N SER A 465 -21.11 21.39 -20.64
CA SER A 465 -21.91 20.34 -19.99
C SER A 465 -21.62 20.25 -18.48
N MET A 466 -20.38 20.46 -18.08
CA MET A 466 -19.98 20.48 -16.66
C MET A 466 -20.65 21.65 -15.92
N LYS A 467 -20.60 22.86 -16.49
CA LYS A 467 -21.24 24.04 -15.90
C LYS A 467 -22.77 23.91 -15.87
N GLN A 468 -23.37 23.35 -16.94
CA GLN A 468 -24.80 23.08 -16.96
C GLN A 468 -25.22 22.12 -15.85
N ALA A 469 -24.49 21.04 -15.64
CA ALA A 469 -24.74 20.11 -14.53
C ALA A 469 -24.63 20.78 -13.15
N ALA A 470 -23.72 21.74 -13.00
CA ALA A 470 -23.62 22.54 -11.76
C ALA A 470 -24.82 23.45 -11.57
N VAL A 471 -25.32 24.10 -12.65
CA VAL A 471 -26.54 24.91 -12.64
C VAL A 471 -27.76 24.06 -12.32
N ASP A 472 -27.91 22.89 -12.96
CA ASP A 472 -29.06 21.99 -12.75
C ASP A 472 -29.10 21.45 -11.32
N ALA A 473 -27.96 21.29 -10.69
CA ALA A 473 -27.80 20.90 -9.27
C ALA A 473 -27.85 22.11 -8.32
N GLU A 474 -28.15 23.31 -8.81
CA GLU A 474 -28.16 24.57 -8.05
C GLU A 474 -26.85 24.84 -7.29
N ALA A 475 -25.71 24.39 -7.87
CA ALA A 475 -24.37 24.46 -7.26
C ALA A 475 -23.52 25.61 -7.84
N ASP A 476 -23.86 26.17 -9.02
CA ASP A 476 -23.02 27.11 -9.74
C ASP A 476 -22.75 28.41 -8.93
N GLU A 477 -23.76 28.97 -8.30
CA GLU A 477 -23.66 30.24 -7.56
C GLU A 477 -22.59 30.14 -6.45
N PHE A 478 -22.71 29.18 -5.53
CA PHE A 478 -21.74 29.07 -4.45
C PHE A 478 -20.36 28.60 -4.93
N ILE A 479 -20.30 27.82 -6.05
CA ILE A 479 -19.00 27.38 -6.61
C ILE A 479 -18.20 28.61 -7.05
N GLN A 480 -18.84 29.63 -7.68
CA GLN A 480 -18.14 30.83 -8.13
C GLN A 480 -17.54 31.64 -6.97
N GLU A 481 -18.14 31.57 -5.77
CA GLU A 481 -17.66 32.24 -4.57
C GLU A 481 -16.51 31.50 -3.85
N LEU A 482 -16.25 30.22 -4.22
CA LEU A 482 -15.22 29.46 -3.56
C LEU A 482 -13.82 30.01 -3.82
N SER A 483 -13.02 30.06 -2.74
CA SER A 483 -11.59 30.36 -2.81
C SER A 483 -10.82 29.46 -1.85
N ASP A 484 -9.73 28.88 -2.30
CA ASP A 484 -8.86 28.07 -1.46
C ASP A 484 -7.66 28.86 -0.92
N ALA A 485 -6.92 28.24 0.01
CA ALA A 485 -5.75 28.86 0.65
C ALA A 485 -4.59 29.20 -0.32
N LYS A 486 -4.62 28.71 -1.55
CA LYS A 486 -3.65 29.01 -2.61
C LYS A 486 -4.14 30.08 -3.60
N GLY A 487 -5.30 30.67 -3.34
CA GLY A 487 -5.91 31.72 -4.19
C GLY A 487 -6.57 31.20 -5.47
N ARG A 488 -6.83 29.87 -5.59
CA ARG A 488 -7.60 29.33 -6.72
C ARG A 488 -9.08 29.54 -6.44
N THR A 489 -9.85 29.97 -7.43
CA THR A 489 -11.25 30.38 -7.28
C THR A 489 -12.20 29.53 -8.14
N GLY A 490 -13.47 29.54 -7.79
CA GLY A 490 -14.53 28.91 -8.55
C GLY A 490 -14.36 27.41 -8.75
N PHE A 491 -14.54 26.95 -9.97
CA PHE A 491 -14.36 25.54 -10.33
C PHE A 491 -12.94 25.00 -10.11
N ASP A 492 -11.93 25.86 -10.08
CA ASP A 492 -10.54 25.48 -9.88
C ASP A 492 -10.12 25.49 -8.40
N ALA A 493 -11.00 25.96 -7.50
CA ALA A 493 -10.81 25.85 -6.05
C ALA A 493 -10.73 24.37 -5.62
N HIS A 494 -9.70 24.02 -4.83
CA HIS A 494 -9.56 22.68 -4.28
C HIS A 494 -10.41 22.51 -3.02
N VAL A 495 -11.16 21.44 -2.96
CA VAL A 495 -11.87 21.04 -1.75
C VAL A 495 -10.90 20.26 -0.84
N GLY A 496 -10.99 20.45 0.48
CA GLY A 496 -10.16 19.77 1.47
C GLY A 496 -10.49 18.28 1.56
N GLU A 497 -9.72 17.57 2.38
CA GLU A 497 -9.98 16.16 2.67
C GLU A 497 -11.45 15.99 3.08
N ARG A 498 -12.19 15.12 2.37
CA ARG A 498 -13.65 14.91 2.51
C ARG A 498 -14.49 16.18 2.27
N GLY A 499 -13.96 17.17 1.56
CA GLY A 499 -14.67 18.43 1.30
C GLY A 499 -14.90 19.27 2.56
N VAL A 500 -13.98 19.30 3.51
CA VAL A 500 -14.12 19.93 4.84
C VAL A 500 -14.42 21.44 4.76
N LYS A 501 -14.02 22.10 3.68
CA LYS A 501 -14.28 23.55 3.46
C LYS A 501 -15.69 23.87 2.96
N LEU A 502 -16.49 22.85 2.66
CA LEU A 502 -17.86 22.99 2.15
C LEU A 502 -18.87 22.59 3.24
N SER A 503 -20.03 23.22 3.24
CA SER A 503 -21.17 22.77 4.05
C SER A 503 -21.67 21.39 3.59
N GLY A 504 -22.47 20.69 4.41
CA GLY A 504 -23.09 19.43 4.04
C GLY A 504 -23.89 19.53 2.74
N GLY A 505 -24.74 20.55 2.63
CA GLY A 505 -25.56 20.80 1.43
C GLY A 505 -24.73 21.18 0.19
N GLN A 506 -23.64 21.93 0.33
CA GLN A 506 -22.73 22.23 -0.77
C GLN A 506 -22.04 20.98 -1.30
N ARG A 507 -21.53 20.10 -0.41
CA ARG A 507 -20.95 18.82 -0.82
C ARG A 507 -21.97 17.96 -1.57
N GLN A 508 -23.20 17.92 -1.08
CA GLN A 508 -24.26 17.13 -1.69
C GLN A 508 -24.64 17.62 -3.07
N ARG A 509 -24.78 18.95 -3.26
CA ARG A 509 -25.05 19.55 -4.59
C ARG A 509 -23.94 19.27 -5.59
N ILE A 510 -22.66 19.29 -5.20
CA ILE A 510 -21.56 18.88 -6.07
C ILE A 510 -21.66 17.37 -6.42
N ALA A 511 -22.01 16.52 -5.46
CA ALA A 511 -22.20 15.09 -5.72
C ALA A 511 -23.38 14.83 -6.67
N ILE A 512 -24.49 15.56 -6.52
CA ILE A 512 -25.64 15.50 -7.45
C ILE A 512 -25.21 15.96 -8.85
N ALA A 513 -24.52 17.11 -8.96
CA ALA A 513 -24.01 17.62 -10.24
C ALA A 513 -23.09 16.58 -10.95
N ARG A 514 -22.25 15.87 -10.20
CA ARG A 514 -21.41 14.76 -10.71
C ARG A 514 -22.26 13.66 -11.33
N VAL A 515 -23.36 13.28 -10.67
CA VAL A 515 -24.26 12.22 -11.16
C VAL A 515 -25.10 12.73 -12.34
N MET A 516 -25.53 14.00 -12.36
CA MET A 516 -26.18 14.63 -13.51
C MET A 516 -25.26 14.62 -14.73
N LEU A 517 -24.00 15.00 -14.56
CA LEU A 517 -23.02 15.01 -15.64
C LEU A 517 -22.77 13.60 -16.21
N LYS A 518 -22.78 12.57 -15.35
CA LYS A 518 -22.68 11.17 -15.75
C LYS A 518 -23.85 10.74 -16.64
N ASN A 519 -25.04 11.22 -16.38
CA ASN A 519 -26.28 11.00 -17.13
C ASN A 519 -26.58 9.51 -17.41
N ALA A 520 -26.46 8.67 -16.38
CA ALA A 520 -26.75 7.23 -16.48
C ALA A 520 -28.27 6.97 -16.57
N PRO A 521 -28.71 5.93 -17.31
CA PRO A 521 -30.13 5.58 -17.48
C PRO A 521 -30.78 5.01 -16.20
N ILE A 522 -30.00 4.41 -15.33
CA ILE A 522 -30.44 3.85 -14.02
C ILE A 522 -29.86 4.71 -12.90
N LEU A 523 -30.70 5.08 -11.93
CA LEU A 523 -30.32 5.92 -10.81
C LEU A 523 -30.60 5.23 -9.48
N LEU A 524 -29.60 5.23 -8.60
CA LEU A 524 -29.70 4.76 -7.22
C LEU A 524 -29.59 5.96 -6.28
N LEU A 525 -30.52 6.07 -5.33
CA LEU A 525 -30.54 7.12 -4.33
C LEU A 525 -30.50 6.48 -2.93
N ASP A 526 -29.48 6.81 -2.13
CA ASP A 526 -29.35 6.34 -0.76
C ASP A 526 -29.44 7.54 0.19
N GLU A 527 -30.60 7.75 0.82
CA GLU A 527 -30.91 8.77 1.84
C GLU A 527 -30.25 10.15 1.60
N ALA A 528 -30.47 10.71 0.43
CA ALA A 528 -29.75 11.88 -0.05
C ALA A 528 -30.02 13.22 0.70
N THR A 529 -30.74 13.27 1.83
CA THR A 529 -31.17 14.54 2.47
C THR A 529 -31.07 14.57 4.01
N SER A 530 -30.38 13.66 4.68
CA SER A 530 -30.26 13.65 6.14
C SER A 530 -29.46 14.84 6.70
N ALA A 531 -29.95 15.48 7.78
CA ALA A 531 -29.29 16.53 8.57
C ALA A 531 -29.01 17.88 7.87
N LEU A 532 -29.95 18.40 7.07
CA LEU A 532 -29.83 19.70 6.39
C LEU A 532 -30.94 20.68 6.86
N ASP A 533 -30.66 21.97 6.77
CA ASP A 533 -31.63 23.02 6.99
C ASP A 533 -32.76 22.93 5.95
N SER A 534 -34.00 23.31 6.34
CA SER A 534 -35.21 23.15 5.50
C SER A 534 -35.11 23.84 4.12
N GLU A 535 -34.42 24.97 4.04
CA GLU A 535 -34.22 25.70 2.78
C GLU A 535 -33.26 24.91 1.85
N VAL A 536 -32.12 24.48 2.37
CA VAL A 536 -31.13 23.67 1.62
C VAL A 536 -31.74 22.34 1.22
N GLU A 537 -32.58 21.73 2.07
CA GLU A 537 -33.30 20.50 1.74
C GLU A 537 -34.22 20.68 0.52
N SER A 538 -34.99 21.78 0.45
CA SER A 538 -35.88 22.07 -0.68
C SER A 538 -35.12 22.23 -1.99
N ILE A 539 -33.94 22.84 -1.95
CA ILE A 539 -33.01 23.01 -3.09
C ILE A 539 -32.56 21.65 -3.60
N ILE A 540 -32.07 20.79 -2.69
CA ILE A 540 -31.59 19.48 -3.01
C ILE A 540 -32.71 18.59 -3.58
N GLN A 541 -33.90 18.65 -3.02
CA GLN A 541 -35.06 17.93 -3.53
C GLN A 541 -35.40 18.30 -4.99
N ARG A 542 -35.42 19.59 -5.32
CA ARG A 542 -35.62 20.06 -6.71
C ARG A 542 -34.57 19.49 -7.66
N SER A 543 -33.30 19.52 -7.24
CA SER A 543 -32.20 18.95 -8.01
C SER A 543 -32.34 17.42 -8.19
N LEU A 544 -32.79 16.70 -7.15
CA LEU A 544 -33.05 15.27 -7.24
C LEU A 544 -34.23 14.95 -8.17
N TYR A 545 -35.31 15.73 -8.14
CA TYR A 545 -36.44 15.53 -9.06
C TYR A 545 -35.99 15.68 -10.51
N ARG A 546 -35.23 16.73 -10.85
CA ARG A 546 -34.63 16.89 -12.19
C ARG A 546 -33.73 15.71 -12.57
N LEU A 547 -32.91 15.22 -11.61
CA LEU A 547 -32.02 14.09 -11.85
C LEU A 547 -32.80 12.80 -12.16
N MET A 548 -33.98 12.60 -11.58
CA MET A 548 -34.83 11.40 -11.76
C MET A 548 -35.63 11.41 -13.07
N GLU A 549 -35.77 12.54 -13.75
CA GLU A 549 -36.57 12.65 -14.98
C GLU A 549 -36.07 11.71 -16.07
N GLY A 550 -36.99 10.89 -16.62
CA GLY A 550 -36.70 9.95 -17.71
C GLY A 550 -35.79 8.78 -17.36
N LYS A 551 -35.56 8.49 -16.07
CA LYS A 551 -34.67 7.41 -15.62
C LYS A 551 -35.41 6.36 -14.80
N THR A 552 -34.90 5.14 -14.82
CA THR A 552 -35.32 4.10 -13.87
C THR A 552 -34.64 4.37 -12.53
N VAL A 553 -35.42 4.50 -11.44
CA VAL A 553 -34.93 4.94 -10.15
C VAL A 553 -35.18 3.89 -9.07
N VAL A 554 -34.16 3.60 -8.28
CA VAL A 554 -34.26 2.82 -7.05
C VAL A 554 -33.80 3.72 -5.90
N ALA A 555 -34.73 4.16 -5.05
CA ALA A 555 -34.43 5.04 -3.92
C ALA A 555 -34.60 4.30 -2.59
N ILE A 556 -33.62 4.38 -1.69
CA ILE A 556 -33.82 4.02 -0.28
C ILE A 556 -34.52 5.20 0.36
N ALA A 557 -35.81 5.03 0.64
CA ALA A 557 -36.66 6.12 1.10
C ALA A 557 -36.76 6.13 2.63
N HIS A 558 -36.22 7.17 3.22
CA HIS A 558 -36.30 7.45 4.67
C HIS A 558 -37.08 8.72 4.98
N ARG A 559 -37.44 9.53 3.97
CA ARG A 559 -38.19 10.79 4.14
C ARG A 559 -39.49 10.79 3.34
N LEU A 560 -40.49 11.44 3.91
CA LEU A 560 -41.83 11.58 3.34
C LEU A 560 -41.82 12.18 1.93
N SER A 561 -40.96 13.18 1.71
CA SER A 561 -40.80 13.84 0.41
C SER A 561 -40.25 12.91 -0.68
N THR A 562 -39.33 12.04 -0.33
CA THR A 562 -38.80 11.02 -1.26
C THR A 562 -39.85 9.97 -1.59
N ILE A 563 -40.61 9.52 -0.57
CA ILE A 563 -41.70 8.56 -0.72
C ILE A 563 -42.78 9.08 -1.68
N ALA A 564 -43.15 10.35 -1.54
CA ALA A 564 -44.18 10.98 -2.37
C ALA A 564 -43.83 11.09 -3.87
N ALA A 565 -42.54 11.02 -4.22
CA ALA A 565 -42.05 11.09 -5.59
C ALA A 565 -41.94 9.72 -6.28
N MET A 566 -42.23 8.62 -5.58
CA MET A 566 -42.09 7.26 -6.10
C MET A 566 -43.40 6.75 -6.71
N ASP A 567 -43.30 6.07 -7.85
CA ASP A 567 -44.45 5.45 -8.51
C ASP A 567 -44.93 4.23 -7.73
N ARG A 568 -44.00 3.47 -7.15
CA ARG A 568 -44.27 2.26 -6.36
C ARG A 568 -43.29 2.15 -5.19
N LEU A 569 -43.79 1.63 -4.07
CA LEU A 569 -43.04 1.39 -2.85
C LEU A 569 -42.91 -0.11 -2.60
N ILE A 570 -41.72 -0.54 -2.20
CA ILE A 570 -41.38 -1.92 -1.86
C ILE A 570 -40.98 -1.95 -0.37
N VAL A 571 -41.80 -2.57 0.44
CA VAL A 571 -41.57 -2.67 1.88
C VAL A 571 -40.83 -3.98 2.17
N LEU A 572 -39.64 -3.84 2.72
CA LEU A 572 -38.76 -4.96 3.06
C LEU A 572 -38.85 -5.29 4.55
N ASP A 573 -39.03 -6.56 4.86
CA ASP A 573 -38.87 -7.09 6.20
C ASP A 573 -38.08 -8.41 6.18
N ASN A 574 -37.06 -8.50 7.03
CA ASN A 574 -36.21 -9.69 7.16
C ASN A 574 -35.64 -10.26 5.84
N GLY A 575 -35.36 -9.38 4.87
CA GLY A 575 -34.78 -9.74 3.57
C GLY A 575 -35.77 -10.22 2.53
N CYS A 576 -37.08 -10.10 2.78
CA CYS A 576 -38.16 -10.43 1.84
C CYS A 576 -39.02 -9.19 1.57
N ILE A 577 -39.74 -9.18 0.45
CA ILE A 577 -40.78 -8.20 0.18
C ILE A 577 -42.00 -8.56 1.04
N ALA A 578 -42.36 -7.68 1.97
CA ALA A 578 -43.54 -7.83 2.81
C ALA A 578 -44.78 -7.22 2.17
N GLU A 579 -44.65 -6.03 1.57
CA GLU A 579 -45.71 -5.27 0.95
C GLU A 579 -45.16 -4.53 -0.29
N GLN A 580 -46.01 -4.32 -1.27
CA GLN A 580 -45.70 -3.46 -2.42
C GLN A 580 -46.97 -2.80 -2.97
N GLY A 581 -46.85 -1.56 -3.42
CA GLY A 581 -47.96 -0.78 -3.98
C GLY A 581 -47.64 0.72 -3.98
N THR A 582 -48.61 1.53 -4.37
CA THR A 582 -48.52 2.97 -4.26
C THR A 582 -48.66 3.41 -2.79
N HIS A 583 -48.26 4.64 -2.49
CA HIS A 583 -48.40 5.21 -1.15
C HIS A 583 -49.82 5.07 -0.58
N LEU A 584 -50.84 5.39 -1.38
CA LEU A 584 -52.23 5.33 -0.94
C LEU A 584 -52.72 3.90 -0.72
N GLU A 585 -52.35 2.97 -1.61
CA GLU A 585 -52.70 1.55 -1.46
C GLU A 585 -52.10 0.95 -0.18
N LEU A 586 -50.84 1.26 0.10
CA LEU A 586 -50.17 0.72 1.30
C LEU A 586 -50.70 1.35 2.62
N LEU A 587 -51.14 2.60 2.60
CA LEU A 587 -51.84 3.20 3.75
C LEU A 587 -53.19 2.53 3.99
N ALA A 588 -53.94 2.26 2.93
CA ALA A 588 -55.23 1.60 3.00
C ALA A 588 -55.14 0.13 3.52
N LEU A 589 -54.02 -0.56 3.25
CA LEU A 589 -53.75 -1.92 3.75
C LEU A 589 -53.58 -1.97 5.29
N GLY A 590 -53.20 -0.85 5.94
CA GLY A 590 -52.99 -0.82 7.39
C GLY A 590 -51.87 -1.71 7.91
N GLY A 591 -50.93 -2.08 7.04
CA GLY A 591 -49.88 -3.06 7.30
C GLY A 591 -48.61 -2.51 7.93
N LEU A 592 -47.46 -3.09 7.57
CA LEU A 592 -46.14 -2.67 8.06
C LEU A 592 -45.80 -1.24 7.61
N TYR A 593 -46.12 -0.91 6.35
CA TYR A 593 -45.92 0.44 5.82
C TYR A 593 -46.64 1.51 6.63
N THR A 594 -47.93 1.31 6.92
CA THR A 594 -48.74 2.25 7.70
C THR A 594 -48.14 2.51 9.07
N ARG A 595 -47.68 1.45 9.73
CA ARG A 595 -47.01 1.58 11.04
C ARG A 595 -45.71 2.37 10.96
N LEU A 596 -44.88 2.12 9.94
CA LEU A 596 -43.64 2.87 9.73
C LEU A 596 -43.91 4.34 9.39
N TRP A 597 -44.94 4.61 8.58
CA TRP A 597 -45.40 5.94 8.21
C TRP A 597 -45.90 6.73 9.43
N THR A 598 -46.78 6.15 10.25
CA THR A 598 -47.35 6.78 11.45
C THR A 598 -46.24 7.15 12.45
N HIS A 599 -45.24 6.28 12.63
CA HIS A 599 -44.08 6.61 13.48
C HIS A 599 -43.22 7.77 12.94
N GLN A 600 -43.16 7.98 11.63
CA GLN A 600 -42.41 9.10 11.04
C GLN A 600 -43.21 10.39 10.98
N SER A 601 -44.50 10.31 10.72
CA SER A 601 -45.42 11.46 10.65
C SER A 601 -45.92 11.91 12.01
N GLY A 602 -46.10 11.02 12.97
CA GLY A 602 -46.62 11.29 14.31
C GLY A 602 -45.69 12.08 15.24
N GLY A 603 -44.44 12.33 14.84
CA GLY A 603 -43.55 13.27 15.55
C GLY A 603 -43.85 14.75 15.27
N PHE A 604 -44.80 15.07 14.38
CA PHE A 604 -45.24 16.43 14.06
C PHE A 604 -46.70 16.74 14.41
N LEU A 605 -47.47 15.74 14.82
CA LEU A 605 -48.80 15.93 15.35
C LEU A 605 -48.76 15.63 16.86
N ILE A 606 -48.51 16.63 17.67
CA ILE A 606 -48.89 16.64 19.07
C ILE A 606 -50.42 16.62 19.04
N ASP A 607 -50.99 15.56 19.55
CA ASP A 607 -52.40 15.51 19.89
C ASP A 607 -52.68 16.66 20.89
N ASP A 608 -53.29 17.71 20.41
CA ASP A 608 -54.21 18.50 21.23
C ASP A 608 -55.49 17.69 21.33
N ASP A 609 -55.57 16.80 22.32
CA ASP A 609 -56.80 16.33 22.99
C ASP A 609 -56.47 15.18 23.96
N ASP A 610 -56.27 15.55 25.23
CA ASP A 610 -56.83 15.16 26.53
C ASP A 610 -55.90 15.50 27.71
#